data_59b09340f8cf4a01f928da57c7148b56
#
_entry.id   59b09340f8cf4a01f928da57c7148b56
#
_cell.length_a   1.000
_cell.length_b   1.000
_cell.length_c   1.000
_cell.angle_alpha   90.00
_cell.angle_beta   90.00
_cell.angle_gamma   90.00
#
_symmetry.space_group_name_H-M   'P 1'
#
loop_
_entity.id
_entity.type
_entity.pdbx_description
1 polymer ?
#
loop_
_entity_poly.entity_id
_entity_poly.type
_entity_poly.pdbx_seq_one_letter_code
_entity_poly.pdbx_strand_id
1 'polypeptide(L)'
;MPLQHAGLAALHGDAFRSDPTQFDPDIAKQIERGLGLSGADVAGALEASTRIARAFAALFTDVDVLLTPTVPCVAWPFTQLGPVEIGGKPASPRAHAVFTPFANHAGVPAISIPCGKNADGLPFGLQLIAARGRDRMLLDAAAQAERLLSFSPARTSSPTSPA
;
A
#
# COMPACT_ATOMS: atom_id res chain seq x y z
N MET A 1 11.14 -0.07 -3.03
CA MET A 1 11.79 -0.67 -1.84
C MET A 1 13.08 0.02 -1.43
N PRO A 2 14.03 0.44 -2.31
CA PRO A 2 15.26 1.07 -1.83
C PRO A 2 15.01 2.29 -0.92
N LEU A 3 14.09 3.19 -1.26
CA LEU A 3 13.80 4.37 -0.44
C LEU A 3 13.26 4.02 0.97
N GLN A 4 12.42 3.00 1.10
CA GLN A 4 11.94 2.53 2.39
C GLN A 4 13.08 1.97 3.23
N HIS A 5 13.95 1.14 2.63
CA HIS A 5 15.09 0.56 3.33
C HIS A 5 16.10 1.64 3.73
N ALA A 6 16.40 2.58 2.83
CA ALA A 6 17.28 3.72 3.13
C ALA A 6 16.72 4.58 4.28
N GLY A 7 15.41 4.85 4.28
CA GLY A 7 14.74 5.58 5.36
C GLY A 7 14.82 4.86 6.71
N LEU A 8 14.59 3.55 6.74
CA LEU A 8 14.75 2.75 7.95
C LEU A 8 16.20 2.75 8.44
N ALA A 9 17.19 2.63 7.55
CA ALA A 9 18.60 2.68 7.90
C ALA A 9 19.02 4.06 8.41
N ALA A 10 18.51 5.13 7.82
CA ALA A 10 18.78 6.49 8.27
C ALA A 10 18.22 6.79 9.68
N LEU A 11 17.04 6.27 10.00
CA LEU A 11 16.40 6.49 11.28
C LEU A 11 16.88 5.55 12.39
N HIS A 12 17.20 4.32 12.06
CA HIS A 12 17.41 3.24 13.03
C HIS A 12 18.78 2.58 12.92
N GLY A 13 19.63 2.99 11.97
CA GLY A 13 20.89 2.31 11.69
C GLY A 13 21.85 2.27 12.89
N ASP A 14 21.92 3.34 13.70
CA ASP A 14 22.77 3.38 14.87
C ASP A 14 22.26 2.48 16.00
N ALA A 15 20.96 2.51 16.27
CA ALA A 15 20.33 1.62 17.24
C ALA A 15 20.48 0.14 16.81
N PHE A 16 20.31 -0.14 15.53
CA PHE A 16 20.47 -1.49 14.96
C PHE A 16 21.90 -2.00 15.10
N ARG A 17 22.92 -1.16 14.87
CA ARG A 17 24.33 -1.54 15.06
C ARG A 17 24.67 -1.80 16.52
N SER A 18 24.03 -1.07 17.44
CA SER A 18 24.21 -1.24 18.88
C SER A 18 23.59 -2.55 19.39
N ASP A 19 22.35 -2.82 19.00
CA ASP A 19 21.63 -4.04 19.40
C ASP A 19 20.54 -4.40 18.37
N PRO A 20 20.85 -5.30 17.42
CA PRO A 20 19.90 -5.76 16.42
C PRO A 20 18.68 -6.50 17.01
N THR A 21 18.80 -7.04 18.23
CA THR A 21 17.74 -7.86 18.84
C THR A 21 16.52 -7.07 19.31
N GLN A 22 16.64 -5.75 19.36
CA GLN A 22 15.54 -4.83 19.69
C GLN A 22 14.51 -4.71 18.53
N PHE A 23 14.83 -5.22 17.35
CA PHE A 23 13.99 -5.09 16.15
C PHE A 23 13.33 -6.41 15.82
N ASP A 24 12.10 -6.32 15.31
CA ASP A 24 11.47 -7.46 14.64
C ASP A 24 12.38 -7.99 13.53
N PRO A 25 12.53 -9.32 13.36
CA PRO A 25 13.46 -9.90 12.41
C PRO A 25 13.30 -9.43 10.96
N ASP A 26 12.06 -9.13 10.53
CA ASP A 26 11.81 -8.63 9.18
C ASP A 26 12.14 -7.15 9.04
N ILE A 27 11.99 -6.36 10.09
CA ILE A 27 12.43 -4.95 10.15
C ILE A 27 13.96 -4.91 10.20
N ALA A 28 14.61 -5.75 11.02
CA ALA A 28 16.08 -5.87 11.09
C ALA A 28 16.69 -6.10 9.70
N LYS A 29 16.17 -7.06 8.93
CA LYS A 29 16.59 -7.33 7.55
C LYS A 29 16.40 -6.12 6.62
N GLN A 30 15.37 -5.32 6.81
CA GLN A 30 15.14 -4.12 6.00
C GLN A 30 16.14 -3.01 6.34
N ILE A 31 16.46 -2.84 7.63
CA ILE A 31 17.51 -1.90 8.08
C ILE A 31 18.87 -2.32 7.50
N GLU A 32 19.23 -3.59 7.63
CA GLU A 32 20.49 -4.14 7.10
C GLU A 32 20.62 -3.90 5.58
N ARG A 33 19.56 -4.18 4.82
CA ARG A 33 19.53 -3.88 3.38
C ARG A 33 19.71 -2.38 3.12
N GLY A 34 19.10 -1.54 3.92
CA GLY A 34 19.21 -0.09 3.80
C GLY A 34 20.64 0.41 4.05
N LEU A 35 21.32 -0.16 5.04
CA LEU A 35 22.72 0.15 5.35
C LEU A 35 23.70 -0.27 4.22
N GLY A 36 23.32 -1.29 3.43
CA GLY A 36 24.10 -1.75 2.27
C GLY A 36 23.84 -1.00 0.97
N LEU A 37 22.88 -0.04 0.94
CA LEU A 37 22.58 0.72 -0.27
C LEU A 37 23.69 1.76 -0.56
N SER A 38 24.06 1.86 -1.83
CA SER A 38 24.93 2.96 -2.30
C SER A 38 24.13 4.25 -2.50
N GLY A 39 24.82 5.38 -2.55
CA GLY A 39 24.21 6.66 -2.96
C GLY A 39 23.58 6.58 -4.37
N ALA A 40 24.17 5.80 -5.28
CA ALA A 40 23.64 5.59 -6.63
C ALA A 40 22.30 4.83 -6.60
N ASP A 41 22.16 3.83 -5.74
CA ASP A 41 20.89 3.09 -5.58
C ASP A 41 19.77 4.01 -5.09
N VAL A 42 20.07 4.88 -4.12
CA VAL A 42 19.11 5.85 -3.59
C VAL A 42 18.74 6.90 -4.64
N ALA A 43 19.74 7.44 -5.36
CA ALA A 43 19.51 8.41 -6.43
C ALA A 43 18.66 7.81 -7.57
N GLY A 44 18.96 6.58 -8.00
CA GLY A 44 18.15 5.87 -9.00
C GLY A 44 16.70 5.62 -8.55
N ALA A 45 16.50 5.32 -7.26
CA ALA A 45 15.16 5.14 -6.71
C ALA A 45 14.37 6.46 -6.62
N LEU A 46 15.02 7.59 -6.30
CA LEU A 46 14.41 8.92 -6.33
C LEU A 46 14.02 9.31 -7.75
N GLU A 47 14.88 9.05 -8.73
CA GLU A 47 14.57 9.31 -10.14
C GLU A 47 13.38 8.47 -10.61
N ALA A 48 13.31 7.19 -10.22
CA ALA A 48 12.16 6.34 -10.52
C ALA A 48 10.86 6.93 -9.93
N SER A 49 10.88 7.41 -8.68
CA SER A 49 9.72 8.10 -8.07
C SER A 49 9.35 9.37 -8.84
N THR A 50 10.34 10.14 -9.30
CA THR A 50 10.10 11.34 -10.12
C THR A 50 9.43 10.99 -11.46
N ARG A 51 9.85 9.90 -12.12
CA ARG A 51 9.19 9.43 -13.35
C ARG A 51 7.73 9.02 -13.10
N ILE A 52 7.45 8.33 -11.99
CA ILE A 52 6.09 7.98 -11.59
C ILE A 52 5.27 9.25 -11.35
N ALA A 53 5.79 10.23 -10.61
CA ALA A 53 5.10 11.48 -10.34
C ALA A 53 4.76 12.25 -11.62
N ARG A 54 5.68 12.30 -12.59
CA ARG A 54 5.43 12.91 -13.90
C ARG A 54 4.36 12.18 -14.71
N ALA A 55 4.35 10.85 -14.68
CA ALA A 55 3.32 10.05 -15.36
C ALA A 55 1.93 10.30 -14.77
N PHE A 56 1.81 10.39 -13.44
CA PHE A 56 0.55 10.74 -12.77
C PHE A 56 0.13 12.18 -13.07
N ALA A 57 1.07 13.14 -13.09
CA ALA A 57 0.76 14.51 -13.45
C ALA A 57 0.22 14.61 -14.89
N ALA A 58 0.81 13.88 -15.84
CA ALA A 58 0.31 13.82 -17.21
C ALA A 58 -1.07 13.16 -17.29
N LEU A 59 -1.29 12.04 -16.60
CA LEU A 59 -2.59 11.35 -16.57
C LEU A 59 -3.71 12.30 -16.08
N PHE A 60 -3.45 13.04 -15.01
CA PHE A 60 -4.43 13.94 -14.40
C PHE A 60 -4.63 15.27 -15.16
N THR A 61 -4.07 15.43 -16.35
CA THR A 61 -4.53 16.47 -17.30
C THR A 61 -5.82 16.09 -18.00
N ASP A 62 -6.09 14.79 -18.13
CA ASP A 62 -7.20 14.26 -18.92
C ASP A 62 -8.30 13.63 -18.05
N VAL A 63 -7.97 13.26 -16.81
CA VAL A 63 -8.92 12.62 -15.87
C VAL A 63 -8.85 13.24 -14.48
N ASP A 64 -9.97 13.30 -13.79
CA ASP A 64 -10.03 13.82 -12.41
C ASP A 64 -9.70 12.77 -11.38
N VAL A 65 -10.12 11.51 -11.60
CA VAL A 65 -9.95 10.39 -10.67
C VAL A 65 -9.57 9.13 -11.44
N LEU A 66 -8.49 8.47 -10.98
CA LEU A 66 -8.11 7.14 -11.42
C LEU A 66 -8.69 6.10 -10.46
N LEU A 67 -9.37 5.09 -11.00
CA LEU A 67 -9.90 3.95 -10.24
C LEU A 67 -9.05 2.72 -10.46
N THR A 68 -8.70 2.02 -9.38
CA THR A 68 -8.00 0.73 -9.43
C THR A 68 -8.55 -0.19 -8.33
N PRO A 69 -8.37 -1.52 -8.41
CA PRO A 69 -8.45 -2.33 -7.20
C PRO A 69 -7.47 -1.79 -6.15
N THR A 70 -7.82 -1.87 -4.86
CA THR A 70 -6.86 -1.52 -3.80
C THR A 70 -5.72 -2.53 -3.76
N VAL A 71 -6.07 -3.83 -3.80
CA VAL A 71 -5.12 -4.95 -3.86
C VAL A 71 -5.64 -6.00 -4.84
N PRO A 72 -4.75 -6.82 -5.43
CA PRO A 72 -5.11 -7.78 -6.49
C PRO A 72 -5.71 -9.09 -5.95
N CYS A 73 -5.95 -9.20 -4.66
CA CYS A 73 -6.49 -10.41 -3.99
C CYS A 73 -7.33 -10.00 -2.79
N VAL A 74 -8.10 -10.93 -2.26
CA VAL A 74 -8.78 -10.80 -0.96
C VAL A 74 -7.81 -11.09 0.19
N ALA A 75 -8.28 -10.92 1.44
CA ALA A 75 -7.50 -11.24 2.62
C ALA A 75 -7.04 -12.71 2.61
N TRP A 76 -5.82 -12.95 3.06
CA TRP A 76 -5.20 -14.26 3.25
C TRP A 76 -5.11 -14.60 4.75
N PRO A 77 -4.85 -15.86 5.13
CA PRO A 77 -4.69 -16.24 6.53
C PRO A 77 -3.60 -15.42 7.24
N PHE A 78 -3.88 -14.95 8.45
CA PHE A 78 -2.96 -14.09 9.22
C PHE A 78 -1.62 -14.79 9.56
N THR A 79 -1.57 -16.12 9.46
CA THR A 79 -0.34 -16.91 9.64
C THR A 79 0.62 -16.82 8.46
N GLN A 80 0.22 -16.18 7.36
CA GLN A 80 1.02 -16.01 6.15
C GLN A 80 1.46 -14.56 5.99
N LEU A 81 2.70 -14.32 5.57
CA LEU A 81 3.24 -12.98 5.31
C LEU A 81 2.61 -12.27 4.10
N GLY A 82 1.90 -13.01 3.25
CA GLY A 82 1.26 -12.50 2.06
C GLY A 82 0.49 -13.60 1.32
N PRO A 83 -0.19 -13.26 0.22
CA PRO A 83 -0.88 -14.24 -0.59
C PRO A 83 0.11 -15.20 -1.23
N VAL A 84 -0.21 -16.48 -1.26
CA VAL A 84 0.61 -17.51 -1.95
C VAL A 84 0.32 -17.56 -3.44
N GLU A 85 -0.85 -17.06 -3.84
CA GLU A 85 -1.33 -17.06 -5.21
C GLU A 85 -2.14 -15.80 -5.50
N ILE A 86 -2.02 -15.27 -6.73
CA ILE A 86 -2.85 -14.17 -7.25
C ILE A 86 -3.24 -14.52 -8.70
N GLY A 87 -4.54 -14.60 -8.98
CA GLY A 87 -5.05 -14.88 -10.33
C GLY A 87 -4.59 -16.21 -10.89
N GLY A 88 -4.51 -17.27 -10.09
CA GLY A 88 -4.08 -18.61 -10.51
C GLY A 88 -2.56 -18.75 -10.69
N LYS A 89 -1.76 -17.79 -10.25
CA LYS A 89 -0.29 -17.81 -10.37
C LYS A 89 0.38 -17.66 -9.01
N PRO A 90 1.49 -18.39 -8.75
CA PRO A 90 2.28 -18.22 -7.54
C PRO A 90 2.65 -16.76 -7.32
N ALA A 91 2.50 -16.26 -6.09
CA ALA A 91 2.75 -14.88 -5.73
C ALA A 91 3.86 -14.76 -4.67
N SER A 92 4.67 -13.71 -4.79
CA SER A 92 5.59 -13.34 -3.70
C SER A 92 4.80 -12.74 -2.53
N PRO A 93 5.32 -12.78 -1.29
CA PRO A 93 4.63 -12.21 -0.12
C PRO A 93 4.24 -10.74 -0.27
N ARG A 94 4.91 -9.98 -1.13
CA ARG A 94 4.62 -8.56 -1.37
C ARG A 94 3.84 -8.29 -2.66
N ALA A 95 3.44 -9.31 -3.39
CA ALA A 95 2.70 -9.15 -4.65
C ALA A 95 1.32 -8.48 -4.47
N HIS A 96 0.79 -8.47 -3.24
CA HIS A 96 -0.42 -7.72 -2.90
C HIS A 96 -0.26 -6.19 -3.04
N ALA A 97 0.96 -5.67 -2.98
CA ALA A 97 1.25 -4.23 -3.00
C ALA A 97 1.60 -3.73 -4.42
N VAL A 98 0.77 -4.04 -5.42
CA VAL A 98 1.03 -3.64 -6.82
C VAL A 98 0.32 -2.34 -7.22
N PHE A 99 -0.75 -1.94 -6.54
CA PHE A 99 -1.51 -0.73 -6.89
C PHE A 99 -1.22 0.46 -5.97
N THR A 100 -1.07 0.22 -4.67
CA THR A 100 -0.96 1.29 -3.66
C THR A 100 0.38 2.03 -3.65
N PRO A 101 1.56 1.43 -3.90
CA PRO A 101 2.83 2.13 -3.80
C PRO A 101 3.01 3.29 -4.80
N PHE A 102 2.33 3.23 -5.94
CA PHE A 102 2.45 4.28 -6.96
C PHE A 102 1.96 5.64 -6.46
N ALA A 103 0.86 5.68 -5.71
CA ALA A 103 0.35 6.91 -5.12
C ALA A 103 1.37 7.51 -4.13
N ASN A 104 2.01 6.68 -3.30
CA ASN A 104 3.06 7.11 -2.38
C ASN A 104 4.28 7.68 -3.12
N HIS A 105 4.74 7.01 -4.18
CA HIS A 105 5.88 7.48 -4.99
C HIS A 105 5.56 8.75 -5.77
N ALA A 106 4.34 8.90 -6.26
CA ALA A 106 3.89 10.11 -6.96
C ALA A 106 3.59 11.26 -6.01
N GLY A 107 3.36 11.01 -4.72
CA GLY A 107 2.95 12.01 -3.74
C GLY A 107 1.56 12.58 -4.05
N VAL A 108 0.65 11.71 -4.48
CA VAL A 108 -0.74 12.06 -4.81
C VAL A 108 -1.70 11.48 -3.78
N PRO A 109 -2.86 12.10 -3.52
CA PRO A 109 -3.87 11.57 -2.61
C PRO A 109 -4.49 10.31 -3.19
N ALA A 110 -4.69 9.31 -2.32
CA ALA A 110 -5.40 8.08 -2.63
C ALA A 110 -6.25 7.62 -1.45
N ILE A 111 -7.41 7.05 -1.73
CA ILE A 111 -8.33 6.50 -0.74
C ILE A 111 -8.82 5.13 -1.21
N SER A 112 -8.98 4.20 -0.29
CA SER A 112 -9.64 2.92 -0.55
C SER A 112 -11.01 2.91 0.12
N ILE A 113 -12.03 2.54 -0.63
CA ILE A 113 -13.39 2.35 -0.13
C ILE A 113 -13.82 0.90 -0.28
N PRO A 114 -14.71 0.38 0.59
CA PRO A 114 -15.30 -0.93 0.40
C PRO A 114 -16.09 -0.97 -0.91
N CYS A 115 -15.92 -2.05 -1.69
CA CYS A 115 -16.55 -2.15 -3.02
C CYS A 115 -17.45 -3.39 -3.17
N GLY A 116 -17.30 -4.38 -2.28
CA GLY A 116 -18.07 -5.61 -2.34
C GLY A 116 -17.43 -6.74 -1.56
N LYS A 117 -17.94 -7.95 -1.79
CA LYS A 117 -17.41 -9.20 -1.23
C LYS A 117 -17.28 -10.23 -2.34
N ASN A 118 -16.26 -11.10 -2.24
CA ASN A 118 -16.16 -12.27 -3.11
C ASN A 118 -17.17 -13.37 -2.73
N ALA A 119 -17.13 -14.49 -3.42
CA ALA A 119 -18.02 -15.64 -3.16
C ALA A 119 -17.87 -16.19 -1.73
N ASP A 120 -16.71 -16.07 -1.12
CA ASP A 120 -16.44 -16.53 0.26
C ASP A 120 -16.83 -15.48 1.31
N GLY A 121 -17.42 -14.36 0.92
CA GLY A 121 -17.82 -13.27 1.80
C GLY A 121 -16.68 -12.35 2.24
N LEU A 122 -15.46 -12.50 1.72
CA LEU A 122 -14.32 -11.64 2.02
C LEU A 122 -14.43 -10.31 1.29
N PRO A 123 -14.24 -9.17 1.98
CA PRO A 123 -14.36 -7.85 1.36
C PRO A 123 -13.19 -7.55 0.43
N PHE A 124 -13.44 -6.73 -0.58
CA PHE A 124 -12.42 -6.12 -1.42
C PHE A 124 -12.66 -4.62 -1.57
N GLY A 125 -11.60 -3.89 -1.88
CA GLY A 125 -11.58 -2.44 -1.94
C GLY A 125 -11.40 -1.90 -3.36
N LEU A 126 -12.02 -0.76 -3.60
CA LEU A 126 -11.79 0.11 -4.75
C LEU A 126 -10.89 1.26 -4.30
N GLN A 127 -9.78 1.48 -4.99
CA GLN A 127 -8.90 2.61 -4.75
C GLN A 127 -9.24 3.75 -5.71
N LEU A 128 -9.40 4.95 -5.16
CA LEU A 128 -9.51 6.20 -5.91
C LEU A 128 -8.23 6.99 -5.71
N ILE A 129 -7.70 7.54 -6.78
CA ILE A 129 -6.48 8.36 -6.78
C ILE A 129 -6.79 9.65 -7.54
N ALA A 130 -6.32 10.80 -7.04
CA ALA A 130 -6.50 12.09 -7.71
C ALA A 130 -5.19 12.87 -7.81
N ALA A 131 -5.18 13.97 -8.54
CA ALA A 131 -4.02 14.86 -8.67
C ALA A 131 -3.57 15.40 -7.31
N ARG A 132 -2.29 15.74 -7.21
CA ARG A 132 -1.71 16.33 -5.99
C ARG A 132 -2.49 17.58 -5.57
N GLY A 133 -2.85 17.65 -4.27
CA GLY A 133 -3.61 18.75 -3.68
C GLY A 133 -5.12 18.69 -3.92
N ARG A 134 -5.62 17.62 -4.55
CA ARG A 134 -7.05 17.40 -4.78
C ARG A 134 -7.70 16.51 -3.70
N ASP A 135 -7.15 16.50 -2.48
CA ASP A 135 -7.60 15.66 -1.37
C ASP A 135 -9.10 15.81 -1.09
N ARG A 136 -9.59 17.06 -1.02
CA ARG A 136 -11.00 17.33 -0.74
C ARG A 136 -11.90 16.77 -1.84
N MET A 137 -11.58 17.04 -3.10
CA MET A 137 -12.33 16.51 -4.25
C MET A 137 -12.35 14.97 -4.22
N LEU A 138 -11.23 14.34 -3.89
CA LEU A 138 -11.12 12.90 -3.77
C LEU A 138 -12.01 12.34 -2.66
N LEU A 139 -12.05 12.99 -1.49
CA LEU A 139 -12.93 12.59 -0.39
C LEU A 139 -14.42 12.73 -0.76
N ASP A 140 -14.79 13.80 -1.45
CA ASP A 140 -16.15 14.02 -1.93
C ASP A 140 -16.55 12.95 -2.96
N ALA A 141 -15.66 12.61 -3.89
CA ALA A 141 -15.87 11.54 -4.86
C ALA A 141 -15.99 10.17 -4.20
N ALA A 142 -15.14 9.87 -3.21
CA ALA A 142 -15.18 8.62 -2.46
C ALA A 142 -16.51 8.48 -1.69
N ALA A 143 -16.96 9.54 -1.02
CA ALA A 143 -18.23 9.55 -0.31
C ALA A 143 -19.44 9.35 -1.25
N GLN A 144 -19.37 9.84 -2.48
CA GLN A 144 -20.39 9.57 -3.50
C GLN A 144 -20.35 8.11 -3.96
N ALA A 145 -19.15 7.59 -4.22
CA ALA A 145 -18.98 6.19 -4.63
C ALA A 145 -19.45 5.21 -3.56
N GLU A 146 -19.17 5.45 -2.28
CA GLU A 146 -19.67 4.63 -1.17
C GLU A 146 -21.20 4.56 -1.13
N ARG A 147 -21.88 5.71 -1.34
CA ARG A 147 -23.35 5.74 -1.40
C ARG A 147 -23.90 4.92 -2.57
N LEU A 148 -23.25 4.96 -3.73
CA LEU A 148 -23.68 4.21 -4.92
C LEU A 148 -23.42 2.71 -4.80
N LEU A 149 -22.31 2.33 -4.16
CA LEU A 149 -21.93 0.93 -3.97
C LEU A 149 -22.74 0.24 -2.87
N SER A 150 -23.41 1.00 -1.98
CA SER A 150 -24.28 0.49 -0.90
C SER A 150 -23.64 -0.64 -0.09
N PHE A 151 -22.30 -0.59 0.13
CA PHE A 151 -21.58 -1.60 0.89
C PHE A 151 -21.86 -1.42 2.38
N SER A 152 -22.58 -2.39 2.99
CA SER A 152 -22.73 -2.47 4.45
C SER A 152 -21.67 -3.44 5.00
N PRO A 153 -20.65 -2.97 5.75
CA PRO A 153 -19.74 -3.88 6.42
C PRO A 153 -20.54 -4.70 7.44
N ALA A 154 -20.36 -6.04 7.40
CA ALA A 154 -20.93 -6.88 8.46
C ALA A 154 -20.35 -6.41 9.80
N ARG A 155 -21.23 -6.05 10.76
CA ARG A 155 -20.79 -5.77 12.13
C ARG A 155 -20.17 -7.07 12.65
N THR A 156 -18.86 -7.07 12.89
CA THR A 156 -18.24 -8.15 13.65
C THR A 156 -18.86 -8.12 15.04
N SER A 157 -19.66 -9.14 15.37
CA SER A 157 -20.04 -9.39 16.75
C SER A 157 -18.75 -9.61 17.53
N SER A 158 -18.47 -8.73 18.50
CA SER A 158 -17.36 -8.96 19.44
C SER A 158 -17.52 -10.35 20.04
N PRO A 159 -16.45 -11.15 20.12
CA PRO A 159 -16.51 -12.41 20.84
C PRO A 159 -16.94 -12.08 22.28
N THR A 160 -18.08 -12.60 22.70
CA THR A 160 -18.47 -12.63 24.10
C THR A 160 -17.37 -13.36 24.86
N SER A 161 -16.68 -12.63 25.75
CA SER A 161 -15.71 -13.22 26.68
C SER A 161 -16.44 -14.28 27.51
N PRO A 162 -15.98 -15.50 27.59
CA PRO A 162 -16.56 -16.47 28.54
C PRO A 162 -16.24 -16.01 29.97
N ALA A 163 -17.27 -16.06 30.80
CA ALA A 163 -17.19 -15.79 32.25
C ALA A 163 -16.36 -16.81 33.00
#